data_5235117c17c99900f3f641299b650582
#
_entry.id   5235117c17c99900f3f641299b650582
#
_cell.length_a   1.000
_cell.length_b   1.000
_cell.length_c   1.000
_cell.angle_alpha   90.00
_cell.angle_beta   90.00
_cell.angle_gamma   90.00
#
_symmetry.space_group_name_H-M   'P 1'
#
loop_
_entity.id
_entity.type
_entity.pdbx_description
1 polymer ?
#
loop_
_entity_poly.entity_id
_entity_poly.type
_entity_poly.pdbx_seq_one_letter_code
_entity_poly.pdbx_strand_id
1 'polypeptide(L)'
;GAQQFCVRAQPTSIIDISAITSIFRPGPLSAGVDKDYVEAKQAPQYVKYLHPIVEEITQETYGFLIFQEQIAILAHKLGKDLTLDEGNLLRKLLTKKGTRKNDKKALIHKKFVEGCQEKSIKLADAERLWDTFEYFSGYGFNKSHAVSYSVLSFQCAWLMNYYPAEWLASFLDKEPESRKEKAINVAKNYGFEIAPLDINKSGTVWE
;
A
#
# COMPACT_ATOMS: atom_id res chain seq x y z
N GLY A 1 -4.89 -12.28 9.98
CA GLY A 1 -4.12 -11.02 9.93
C GLY A 1 -4.63 -10.07 8.86
N ALA A 2 -4.38 -10.33 7.57
CA ALA A 2 -4.79 -9.42 6.49
C ALA A 2 -6.30 -9.19 6.45
N GLN A 3 -7.10 -10.24 6.57
CA GLN A 3 -8.55 -10.14 6.62
C GLN A 3 -9.02 -9.28 7.81
N GLN A 4 -8.47 -9.50 8.99
CA GLN A 4 -8.80 -8.70 10.18
C GLN A 4 -8.41 -7.23 10.01
N PHE A 5 -7.29 -6.96 9.33
CA PHE A 5 -6.89 -5.59 9.02
C PHE A 5 -7.87 -4.94 8.04
N CYS A 6 -8.29 -5.63 6.96
CA CYS A 6 -9.32 -5.14 6.06
C CYS A 6 -10.63 -4.84 6.78
N VAL A 7 -11.09 -5.73 7.68
CA VAL A 7 -12.33 -5.54 8.45
C VAL A 7 -12.23 -4.30 9.34
N ARG A 8 -11.09 -4.07 10.01
CA ARG A 8 -10.89 -2.87 10.84
C ARG A 8 -10.79 -1.59 10.01
N ALA A 9 -10.07 -1.65 8.90
CA ALA A 9 -9.81 -0.50 8.05
C ALA A 9 -11.02 -0.11 7.18
N GLN A 10 -11.97 -1.03 6.93
CA GLN A 10 -13.17 -0.77 6.13
C GLN A 10 -12.87 -0.03 4.83
N PRO A 11 -12.13 -0.63 3.88
CA PRO A 11 -11.73 0.04 2.65
C PRO A 11 -12.94 0.49 1.84
N THR A 12 -12.93 1.74 1.38
CA THR A 12 -13.98 2.36 0.56
C THR A 12 -13.50 2.75 -0.83
N SER A 13 -12.20 2.56 -1.10
CA SER A 13 -11.57 2.88 -2.37
C SER A 13 -10.49 1.87 -2.74
N ILE A 14 -10.09 1.86 -4.02
CA ILE A 14 -8.94 1.07 -4.49
C ILE A 14 -7.65 1.52 -3.81
N ILE A 15 -7.53 2.81 -3.48
CA ILE A 15 -6.37 3.34 -2.76
C ILE A 15 -6.30 2.78 -1.33
N ASP A 16 -7.43 2.64 -0.65
CA ASP A 16 -7.46 2.00 0.67
C ASP A 16 -6.97 0.55 0.61
N ILE A 17 -7.44 -0.22 -0.38
CA ILE A 17 -6.99 -1.61 -0.58
C ILE A 17 -5.48 -1.63 -0.87
N SER A 18 -5.00 -0.68 -1.67
CA SER A 18 -3.58 -0.53 -2.01
C SER A 18 -2.74 -0.18 -0.77
N ALA A 19 -3.23 0.71 0.07
CA ALA A 19 -2.58 1.06 1.34
C ALA A 19 -2.53 -0.14 2.29
N ILE A 20 -3.66 -0.84 2.50
CA ILE A 20 -3.76 -2.04 3.33
C ILE A 20 -2.75 -3.09 2.87
N THR A 21 -2.72 -3.39 1.57
CA THR A 21 -1.77 -4.36 0.99
C THR A 21 -0.32 -3.94 1.20
N SER A 22 -0.03 -2.65 1.11
CA SER A 22 1.31 -2.08 1.28
C SER A 22 1.77 -2.06 2.73
N ILE A 23 0.85 -1.86 3.68
CA ILE A 23 1.11 -1.84 5.13
C ILE A 23 1.20 -3.27 5.69
N PHE A 24 0.43 -4.22 5.16
CA PHE A 24 0.40 -5.60 5.67
C PHE A 24 1.68 -6.37 5.33
N ARG A 25 2.78 -5.94 5.92
CA ARG A 25 4.13 -6.52 5.78
C ARG A 25 4.86 -6.44 7.13
N PRO A 26 5.83 -7.33 7.41
CA PRO A 26 6.48 -7.41 8.73
C PRO A 26 7.00 -6.06 9.25
N GLY A 27 7.63 -5.25 8.40
CA GLY A 27 8.19 -3.96 8.80
C GLY A 27 7.14 -2.95 9.28
N PRO A 28 6.19 -2.51 8.44
CA PRO A 28 5.13 -1.59 8.87
C PRO A 28 4.27 -2.12 10.02
N LEU A 29 3.98 -3.44 10.05
CA LEU A 29 3.22 -4.06 11.13
C LEU A 29 3.96 -4.01 12.47
N SER A 30 5.27 -4.29 12.49
CA SER A 30 6.07 -4.21 13.72
C SER A 30 6.20 -2.77 14.24
N ALA A 31 6.04 -1.78 13.36
CA ALA A 31 6.02 -0.37 13.71
C ALA A 31 4.63 0.16 14.12
N GLY A 32 3.59 -0.67 14.06
CA GLY A 32 2.21 -0.28 14.44
C GLY A 32 1.47 0.55 13.40
N VAL A 33 2.02 0.73 12.20
CA VAL A 33 1.44 1.57 11.13
C VAL A 33 0.01 1.15 10.76
N ASP A 34 -0.33 -0.14 10.89
CA ASP A 34 -1.68 -0.65 10.63
C ASP A 34 -2.73 -0.08 11.60
N LYS A 35 -2.37 0.12 12.86
CA LYS A 35 -3.27 0.69 13.87
C LYS A 35 -3.45 2.19 13.63
N ASP A 36 -2.34 2.89 13.47
CA ASP A 36 -2.34 4.34 13.26
C ASP A 36 -3.09 4.71 11.97
N TYR A 37 -2.92 3.92 10.89
CA TYR A 37 -3.67 4.08 9.64
C TYR A 37 -5.18 3.91 9.83
N VAL A 38 -5.62 2.88 10.59
CA VAL A 38 -7.03 2.66 10.87
C VAL A 38 -7.63 3.84 11.65
N GLU A 39 -6.94 4.31 12.68
CA GLU A 39 -7.38 5.47 13.48
C GLU A 39 -7.52 6.72 12.61
N ALA A 40 -6.50 7.03 11.81
CA ALA A 40 -6.53 8.19 10.92
C ALA A 40 -7.64 8.09 9.85
N LYS A 41 -7.86 6.91 9.29
CA LYS A 41 -8.93 6.66 8.32
C LYS A 41 -10.33 6.81 8.94
N GLN A 42 -10.52 6.36 10.18
CA GLN A 42 -11.82 6.47 10.88
C GLN A 42 -12.13 7.90 11.33
N ALA A 43 -11.11 8.72 11.50
CA ALA A 43 -11.26 10.10 11.95
C ALA A 43 -10.41 11.09 11.13
N PRO A 44 -10.60 11.15 9.79
CA PRO A 44 -9.75 11.92 8.88
C PRO A 44 -9.76 13.43 9.18
N GLN A 45 -10.79 13.94 9.81
CA GLN A 45 -10.90 15.34 10.22
C GLN A 45 -9.90 15.73 11.32
N TYR A 46 -9.28 14.79 12.00
CA TYR A 46 -8.26 15.05 13.01
C TYR A 46 -6.83 14.89 12.49
N VAL A 47 -6.66 14.44 11.25
CA VAL A 47 -5.34 14.37 10.63
C VAL A 47 -4.80 15.77 10.44
N LYS A 48 -3.61 16.02 10.98
CA LYS A 48 -2.94 17.32 10.85
C LYS A 48 -1.82 17.21 9.82
N TYR A 49 -1.88 18.10 8.84
CA TYR A 49 -0.85 18.18 7.82
C TYR A 49 0.09 19.35 8.11
N LEU A 50 1.37 19.13 7.92
CA LEU A 50 2.41 20.13 8.14
C LEU A 50 2.30 21.34 7.18
N HIS A 51 1.86 21.06 5.96
CA HIS A 51 1.77 22.06 4.88
C HIS A 51 0.74 21.59 3.84
N PRO A 52 0.05 22.51 3.12
CA PRO A 52 -0.92 22.14 2.09
C PRO A 52 -0.38 21.21 0.99
N ILE A 53 0.91 21.33 0.62
CA ILE A 53 1.56 20.42 -0.32
C ILE A 53 1.66 19.00 0.26
N VAL A 54 1.91 18.87 1.57
CA VAL A 54 1.95 17.55 2.23
C VAL A 54 0.54 16.93 2.24
N GLU A 55 -0.48 17.74 2.54
CA GLU A 55 -1.87 17.32 2.47
C GLU A 55 -2.24 16.85 1.07
N GLU A 56 -1.99 17.65 0.04
CA GLU A 56 -2.29 17.31 -1.36
C GLU A 56 -1.76 15.91 -1.76
N ILE A 57 -0.57 15.55 -1.26
CA ILE A 57 0.11 14.32 -1.66
C ILE A 57 -0.25 13.13 -0.77
N THR A 58 -0.57 13.38 0.50
CA THR A 58 -0.78 12.31 1.49
C THR A 58 -2.23 12.17 1.98
N GLN A 59 -3.15 13.05 1.57
CA GLN A 59 -4.56 12.95 1.97
C GLN A 59 -5.21 11.61 1.56
N GLU A 60 -4.84 11.06 0.42
CA GLU A 60 -5.33 9.76 -0.06
C GLU A 60 -4.88 8.59 0.84
N THR A 61 -3.88 8.81 1.67
CA THR A 61 -3.32 7.85 2.63
C THR A 61 -3.40 8.37 4.08
N TYR A 62 -4.30 9.32 4.34
CA TYR A 62 -4.57 9.90 5.66
C TYR A 62 -3.31 10.45 6.37
N GLY A 63 -2.42 11.06 5.60
CA GLY A 63 -1.17 11.65 6.11
C GLY A 63 0.02 10.70 6.16
N PHE A 64 -0.16 9.42 5.86
CA PHE A 64 0.94 8.45 5.89
C PHE A 64 1.72 8.41 4.57
N LEU A 65 3.04 8.29 4.67
CA LEU A 65 3.90 7.95 3.55
C LEU A 65 3.90 6.42 3.37
N ILE A 66 3.07 5.92 2.47
CA ILE A 66 2.94 4.50 2.18
C ILE A 66 3.64 4.14 0.87
N PHE A 67 3.49 5.03 -0.12
CA PHE A 67 4.02 4.79 -1.45
C PHE A 67 5.34 5.53 -1.67
N GLN A 68 6.27 4.84 -2.34
CA GLN A 68 7.57 5.42 -2.68
C GLN A 68 7.44 6.69 -3.53
N GLU A 69 6.42 6.75 -4.37
CA GLU A 69 6.12 7.88 -5.25
C GLU A 69 5.77 9.14 -4.46
N GLN A 70 5.13 9.00 -3.28
CA GLN A 70 4.83 10.14 -2.42
C GLN A 70 6.12 10.86 -1.96
N ILE A 71 7.17 10.11 -1.62
CA ILE A 71 8.47 10.67 -1.22
C ILE A 71 9.07 11.47 -2.40
N ALA A 72 9.05 10.89 -3.61
CA ALA A 72 9.61 11.55 -4.80
C ALA A 72 8.89 12.86 -5.13
N ILE A 73 7.55 12.85 -5.06
CA ILE A 73 6.73 14.03 -5.36
C ILE A 73 6.87 15.10 -4.25
N LEU A 74 6.90 14.69 -2.97
CA LEU A 74 7.15 15.62 -1.86
C LEU A 74 8.52 16.29 -1.97
N ALA A 75 9.57 15.54 -2.25
CA ALA A 75 10.90 16.08 -2.43
C ALA A 75 10.93 17.09 -3.59
N HIS A 76 10.30 16.77 -4.71
CA HIS A 76 10.19 17.67 -5.85
C HIS A 76 9.39 18.95 -5.53
N LYS A 77 8.19 18.81 -4.94
CA LYS A 77 7.30 19.96 -4.70
C LYS A 77 7.76 20.87 -3.56
N LEU A 78 8.38 20.31 -2.53
CA LEU A 78 8.86 21.07 -1.37
C LEU A 78 10.27 21.61 -1.57
N GLY A 79 11.14 20.90 -2.28
CA GLY A 79 12.53 21.26 -2.45
C GLY A 79 12.72 22.44 -3.41
N LYS A 80 13.83 23.16 -3.21
CA LYS A 80 14.28 24.24 -4.09
C LYS A 80 14.95 23.66 -5.33
N ASP A 81 14.43 23.96 -6.50
CA ASP A 81 14.98 23.51 -7.79
C ASP A 81 15.26 21.98 -7.82
N LEU A 82 14.45 21.20 -7.09
CA LEU A 82 14.47 19.75 -7.15
C LEU A 82 13.56 19.27 -8.27
N THR A 83 14.14 18.61 -9.26
CA THR A 83 13.38 17.95 -10.33
C THR A 83 12.71 16.67 -9.82
N LEU A 84 11.70 16.20 -10.52
CA LEU A 84 11.07 14.90 -10.20
C LEU A 84 12.06 13.73 -10.34
N ASP A 85 13.03 13.83 -11.26
CA ASP A 85 14.09 12.86 -11.42
C ASP A 85 15.03 12.81 -10.20
N GLU A 86 15.36 13.97 -9.61
CA GLU A 86 16.11 14.05 -8.35
C GLU A 86 15.28 13.47 -7.20
N GLY A 87 13.96 13.66 -7.14
CA GLY A 87 13.05 13.02 -6.21
C GLY A 87 13.04 11.49 -6.37
N ASN A 88 12.98 11.00 -7.60
CA ASN A 88 13.11 9.57 -7.89
C ASN A 88 14.49 9.00 -7.56
N LEU A 89 15.54 9.81 -7.74
CA LEU A 89 16.89 9.43 -7.31
C LEU A 89 16.97 9.32 -5.79
N LEU A 90 16.41 10.28 -5.04
CA LEU A 90 16.33 10.26 -3.58
C LEU A 90 15.73 8.93 -3.10
N ARG A 91 14.58 8.54 -3.62
CA ARG A 91 13.93 7.26 -3.31
C ARG A 91 14.89 6.06 -3.43
N LYS A 92 15.72 6.04 -4.50
CA LYS A 92 16.73 4.99 -4.72
C LYS A 92 17.93 5.10 -3.76
N LEU A 93 18.30 6.32 -3.38
CA LEU A 93 19.42 6.57 -2.45
C LEU A 93 19.05 6.17 -1.03
N LEU A 94 17.84 6.44 -0.61
CA LEU A 94 17.33 6.10 0.71
C LEU A 94 17.25 4.58 0.95
N THR A 95 16.98 3.78 -0.07
CA THR A 95 16.87 2.31 0.04
C THR A 95 18.20 1.57 0.03
N LYS A 96 19.31 2.21 -0.41
CA LYS A 96 20.60 1.57 -0.60
C LYS A 96 21.65 2.09 0.40
N LYS A 97 22.09 1.24 1.33
CA LYS A 97 23.21 1.53 2.23
C LYS A 97 24.53 1.52 1.44
N GLY A 98 25.29 2.63 1.41
CA GLY A 98 26.62 2.70 0.80
C GLY A 98 27.23 4.10 0.74
N THR A 99 28.53 4.21 1.00
CA THR A 99 29.27 5.46 1.24
C THR A 99 29.40 6.41 0.05
N ARG A 100 29.48 5.91 -1.19
CA ARG A 100 29.63 6.78 -2.40
C ARG A 100 28.38 7.57 -2.81
N LYS A 101 27.25 7.40 -2.09
CA LYS A 101 25.97 8.03 -2.40
C LYS A 101 25.60 9.15 -1.43
N ASN A 102 26.40 9.36 -0.39
CA ASN A 102 26.13 10.35 0.64
C ASN A 102 26.15 11.79 0.09
N ASP A 103 27.07 12.11 -0.84
CA ASP A 103 27.18 13.48 -1.37
C ASP A 103 25.94 13.91 -2.15
N LYS A 104 25.38 13.01 -2.99
CA LYS A 104 24.15 13.32 -3.72
C LYS A 104 22.94 13.42 -2.79
N LYS A 105 22.87 12.54 -1.79
CA LYS A 105 21.82 12.60 -0.78
C LYS A 105 21.90 13.89 0.03
N ALA A 106 23.12 14.29 0.45
CA ALA A 106 23.35 15.54 1.17
C ALA A 106 22.97 16.79 0.34
N LEU A 107 23.27 16.78 -0.95
CA LEU A 107 22.86 17.85 -1.85
C LEU A 107 21.33 17.96 -1.98
N ILE A 108 20.64 16.81 -2.15
CA ILE A 108 19.18 16.77 -2.22
C ILE A 108 18.57 17.21 -0.88
N HIS A 109 19.11 16.77 0.25
CA HIS A 109 18.69 17.20 1.57
C HIS A 109 18.79 18.72 1.73
N LYS A 110 19.94 19.31 1.38
CA LYS A 110 20.14 20.76 1.43
C LYS A 110 19.08 21.50 0.61
N LYS A 111 18.90 21.12 -0.66
CA LYS A 111 17.88 21.70 -1.53
C LYS A 111 16.45 21.52 -0.97
N PHE A 112 16.18 20.39 -0.35
CA PHE A 112 14.89 20.10 0.26
C PHE A 112 14.61 21.03 1.45
N VAL A 113 15.57 21.17 2.36
CA VAL A 113 15.44 22.05 3.54
C VAL A 113 15.32 23.51 3.13
N GLU A 114 16.15 23.98 2.19
CA GLU A 114 16.07 25.34 1.65
C GLU A 114 14.68 25.62 1.03
N GLY A 115 14.17 24.72 0.22
CA GLY A 115 12.85 24.85 -0.39
C GLY A 115 11.69 24.81 0.60
N CYS A 116 11.79 24.00 1.66
CA CYS A 116 10.85 24.00 2.77
C CYS A 116 10.80 25.37 3.48
N GLN A 117 11.98 25.94 3.76
CA GLN A 117 12.08 27.24 4.43
C GLN A 117 11.52 28.39 3.55
N GLU A 118 11.76 28.38 2.23
CA GLU A 118 11.13 29.31 1.29
C GLU A 118 9.59 29.21 1.29
N LYS A 119 9.04 28.05 1.64
CA LYS A 119 7.59 27.80 1.77
C LYS A 119 7.08 27.99 3.21
N SER A 120 7.84 28.71 4.04
CA SER A 120 7.49 29.00 5.45
C SER A 120 7.39 27.77 6.37
N ILE A 121 7.96 26.64 5.98
CA ILE A 121 8.12 25.48 6.84
C ILE A 121 9.36 25.70 7.71
N LYS A 122 9.20 25.57 9.03
CA LYS A 122 10.30 25.74 9.97
C LYS A 122 11.37 24.66 9.76
N LEU A 123 12.63 25.00 10.00
CA LEU A 123 13.76 24.07 9.87
C LEU A 123 13.51 22.74 10.60
N ALA A 124 13.08 22.81 11.85
CA ALA A 124 12.81 21.61 12.65
C ALA A 124 11.71 20.72 12.04
N ASP A 125 10.73 21.30 11.37
CA ASP A 125 9.65 20.56 10.72
C ASP A 125 10.12 19.96 9.38
N ALA A 126 10.97 20.68 8.64
CA ALA A 126 11.60 20.17 7.43
C ALA A 126 12.51 18.97 7.71
N GLU A 127 13.32 19.06 8.77
CA GLU A 127 14.18 17.95 9.21
C GLU A 127 13.34 16.74 9.67
N ARG A 128 12.29 16.95 10.43
CA ARG A 128 11.38 15.84 10.82
C ARG A 128 10.73 15.17 9.61
N LEU A 129 10.35 15.95 8.60
CA LEU A 129 9.78 15.38 7.37
C LEU A 129 10.83 14.58 6.60
N TRP A 130 12.09 15.07 6.59
CA TRP A 130 13.21 14.33 5.99
C TRP A 130 13.48 13.02 6.74
N ASP A 131 13.51 13.04 8.07
CA ASP A 131 13.66 11.82 8.89
C ASP A 131 12.54 10.81 8.61
N THR A 132 11.33 11.33 8.37
CA THR A 132 10.21 10.50 7.95
C THR A 132 10.46 9.83 6.60
N PHE A 133 11.07 10.53 5.63
CA PHE A 133 11.48 9.92 4.36
C PHE A 133 12.49 8.80 4.58
N GLU A 134 13.48 9.01 5.43
CA GLU A 134 14.49 7.99 5.75
C GLU A 134 13.87 6.77 6.42
N TYR A 135 12.99 6.98 7.37
CA TYR A 135 12.27 5.91 8.05
C TYR A 135 11.42 5.08 7.07
N PHE A 136 10.60 5.74 6.25
CA PHE A 136 9.72 5.05 5.30
C PHE A 136 10.42 4.53 4.05
N SER A 137 11.64 4.95 3.77
CA SER A 137 12.37 4.49 2.58
C SER A 137 12.60 2.99 2.55
N GLY A 138 12.78 2.37 3.73
CA GLY A 138 12.88 0.91 3.89
C GLY A 138 11.54 0.18 3.72
N TYR A 139 10.43 0.89 3.84
CA TYR A 139 9.08 0.32 3.85
C TYR A 139 8.18 0.81 2.71
N GLY A 140 8.57 1.86 2.00
CA GLY A 140 7.79 2.41 0.89
C GLY A 140 7.48 1.35 -0.17
N PHE A 141 6.23 1.30 -0.59
CA PHE A 141 5.75 0.35 -1.59
C PHE A 141 5.55 1.02 -2.94
N ASN A 142 5.75 0.30 -4.04
CA ASN A 142 5.47 0.84 -5.38
C ASN A 142 3.95 0.99 -5.57
N LYS A 143 3.48 2.21 -5.82
CA LYS A 143 2.06 2.53 -5.92
C LYS A 143 1.41 1.82 -7.11
N SER A 144 2.05 1.80 -8.27
CA SER A 144 1.49 1.18 -9.47
C SER A 144 1.28 -0.33 -9.28
N HIS A 145 2.23 -1.01 -8.64
CA HIS A 145 2.09 -2.42 -8.30
C HIS A 145 0.94 -2.64 -7.30
N ALA A 146 0.88 -1.85 -6.22
CA ALA A 146 -0.19 -1.94 -5.24
C ALA A 146 -1.56 -1.75 -5.85
N VAL A 147 -1.74 -0.72 -6.68
CA VAL A 147 -3.01 -0.41 -7.35
C VAL A 147 -3.41 -1.53 -8.31
N SER A 148 -2.49 -2.04 -9.13
CA SER A 148 -2.79 -3.12 -10.08
C SER A 148 -3.30 -4.37 -9.37
N TYR A 149 -2.65 -4.80 -8.30
CA TYR A 149 -3.12 -5.94 -7.50
C TYR A 149 -4.42 -5.65 -6.74
N SER A 150 -4.62 -4.41 -6.30
CA SER A 150 -5.86 -4.02 -5.60
C SER A 150 -7.08 -4.05 -6.52
N VAL A 151 -6.91 -3.67 -7.78
CA VAL A 151 -7.97 -3.81 -8.79
C VAL A 151 -8.36 -5.28 -8.98
N LEU A 152 -7.37 -6.17 -9.13
CA LEU A 152 -7.62 -7.61 -9.23
C LEU A 152 -8.29 -8.16 -7.97
N SER A 153 -7.82 -7.76 -6.79
CA SER A 153 -8.41 -8.19 -5.52
C SER A 153 -9.85 -7.72 -5.38
N PHE A 154 -10.14 -6.48 -5.80
CA PHE A 154 -11.50 -5.96 -5.82
C PHE A 154 -12.38 -6.73 -6.80
N GLN A 155 -11.92 -7.02 -8.01
CA GLN A 155 -12.65 -7.81 -9.00
C GLN A 155 -12.96 -9.22 -8.46
N CYS A 156 -12.00 -9.88 -7.82
CA CYS A 156 -12.23 -11.19 -7.18
C CYS A 156 -13.29 -11.09 -6.07
N ALA A 157 -13.22 -10.08 -5.21
CA ALA A 157 -14.19 -9.87 -4.14
C ALA A 157 -15.59 -9.55 -4.69
N TRP A 158 -15.65 -8.76 -5.77
CA TRP A 158 -16.90 -8.43 -6.44
C TRP A 158 -17.54 -9.68 -7.06
N LEU A 159 -16.78 -10.48 -7.81
CA LEU A 159 -17.25 -11.73 -8.38
C LEU A 159 -17.70 -12.70 -7.29
N MET A 160 -16.93 -12.84 -6.22
CA MET A 160 -17.31 -13.68 -5.09
C MET A 160 -18.60 -13.24 -4.41
N ASN A 161 -18.90 -11.94 -4.40
CA ASN A 161 -20.11 -11.41 -3.79
C ASN A 161 -21.36 -11.56 -4.67
N TYR A 162 -21.22 -11.35 -5.98
CA TYR A 162 -22.37 -11.33 -6.90
C TYR A 162 -22.55 -12.63 -7.69
N TYR A 163 -21.49 -13.41 -7.89
CA TYR A 163 -21.44 -14.65 -8.66
C TYR A 163 -20.61 -15.70 -7.92
N PRO A 164 -20.97 -16.04 -6.67
CA PRO A 164 -20.12 -16.88 -5.83
C PRO A 164 -19.94 -18.30 -6.36
N ALA A 165 -20.96 -18.91 -6.97
CA ALA A 165 -20.87 -20.27 -7.50
C ALA A 165 -19.88 -20.33 -8.67
N GLU A 166 -20.06 -19.47 -9.66
CA GLU A 166 -19.22 -19.40 -10.86
C GLU A 166 -17.78 -19.01 -10.51
N TRP A 167 -17.61 -18.08 -9.57
CA TRP A 167 -16.29 -17.67 -9.11
C TRP A 167 -15.58 -18.81 -8.38
N LEU A 168 -16.26 -19.52 -7.48
CA LEU A 168 -15.71 -20.65 -6.74
C LEU A 168 -15.39 -21.83 -7.66
N ALA A 169 -16.25 -22.15 -8.62
CA ALA A 169 -15.98 -23.18 -9.62
C ALA A 169 -14.69 -22.86 -10.40
N SER A 170 -14.59 -21.65 -10.94
CA SER A 170 -13.38 -21.18 -11.64
C SER A 170 -12.14 -21.16 -10.75
N PHE A 171 -12.28 -20.74 -9.49
CA PHE A 171 -11.20 -20.72 -8.51
C PHE A 171 -10.71 -22.16 -8.21
N LEU A 172 -11.63 -23.08 -7.96
CA LEU A 172 -11.31 -24.49 -7.72
C LEU A 172 -10.65 -25.12 -8.95
N ASP A 173 -11.10 -24.81 -10.16
CA ASP A 173 -10.50 -25.33 -11.39
C ASP A 173 -9.04 -24.88 -11.58
N LYS A 174 -8.75 -23.60 -11.28
CA LYS A 174 -7.42 -23.01 -11.52
C LYS A 174 -6.45 -23.14 -10.36
N GLU A 175 -6.92 -23.47 -9.15
CA GLU A 175 -6.04 -23.59 -7.99
C GLU A 175 -5.10 -24.80 -8.15
N PRO A 176 -3.79 -24.66 -7.89
CA PRO A 176 -2.84 -25.77 -7.94
C PRO A 176 -3.24 -26.92 -7.01
N GLU A 177 -2.94 -28.15 -7.41
CA GLU A 177 -3.29 -29.36 -6.65
C GLU A 177 -2.83 -29.29 -5.20
N SER A 178 -1.63 -28.77 -4.96
CA SER A 178 -1.07 -28.61 -3.59
C SER A 178 -1.88 -27.70 -2.67
N ARG A 179 -2.82 -26.91 -3.20
CA ARG A 179 -3.69 -26.01 -2.45
C ARG A 179 -5.18 -26.30 -2.63
N LYS A 180 -5.51 -27.35 -3.39
CA LYS A 180 -6.89 -27.73 -3.72
C LYS A 180 -7.72 -28.00 -2.48
N GLU A 181 -7.20 -28.75 -1.52
CA GLU A 181 -7.89 -29.04 -0.27
C GLU A 181 -8.27 -27.76 0.51
N LYS A 182 -7.33 -26.80 0.56
CA LYS A 182 -7.61 -25.51 1.19
C LYS A 182 -8.69 -24.74 0.45
N ALA A 183 -8.68 -24.76 -0.88
CA ALA A 183 -9.68 -24.12 -1.72
C ALA A 183 -11.08 -24.73 -1.52
N ILE A 184 -11.17 -26.06 -1.43
CA ILE A 184 -12.40 -26.79 -1.09
C ILE A 184 -12.93 -26.37 0.28
N ASN A 185 -12.06 -26.23 1.27
CA ASN A 185 -12.47 -25.76 2.61
C ASN A 185 -12.98 -24.31 2.58
N VAL A 186 -12.42 -23.45 1.73
CA VAL A 186 -12.94 -22.11 1.50
C VAL A 186 -14.36 -22.17 0.95
N ALA A 187 -14.62 -22.97 -0.10
CA ALA A 187 -15.96 -23.13 -0.67
C ALA A 187 -16.97 -23.64 0.37
N LYS A 188 -16.62 -24.64 1.16
CA LYS A 188 -17.46 -25.14 2.25
C LYS A 188 -17.77 -24.08 3.30
N ASN A 189 -16.82 -23.24 3.66
CA ASN A 189 -17.02 -22.13 4.61
C ASN A 189 -17.98 -21.04 4.07
N TYR A 190 -18.13 -20.95 2.76
CA TYR A 190 -19.12 -20.10 2.11
C TYR A 190 -20.49 -20.80 1.95
N GLY A 191 -20.66 -22.01 2.48
CA GLY A 191 -21.92 -22.74 2.46
C GLY A 191 -22.16 -23.58 1.21
N PHE A 192 -21.12 -23.77 0.36
CA PHE A 192 -21.23 -24.62 -0.82
C PHE A 192 -20.97 -26.08 -0.45
N GLU A 193 -21.84 -26.95 -0.90
CA GLU A 193 -21.63 -28.40 -0.81
C GLU A 193 -20.75 -28.85 -1.98
N ILE A 194 -19.73 -29.63 -1.67
CA ILE A 194 -18.88 -30.27 -2.66
C ILE A 194 -19.32 -31.71 -2.77
N ALA A 195 -20.00 -32.04 -3.85
CA ALA A 195 -20.44 -33.40 -4.12
C ALA A 195 -19.23 -34.34 -4.33
N PRO A 196 -19.32 -35.59 -3.88
CA PRO A 196 -18.29 -36.58 -4.19
C PRO A 196 -18.24 -36.84 -5.70
N LEU A 197 -17.05 -37.23 -6.18
CA LEU A 197 -16.89 -37.61 -7.59
C LEU A 197 -17.80 -38.80 -7.93
N ASP A 198 -18.57 -38.64 -9.01
CA ASP A 198 -19.48 -39.68 -9.56
C ASP A 198 -19.19 -39.82 -11.05
N ILE A 199 -18.79 -41.00 -11.48
CA ILE A 199 -18.40 -41.30 -12.87
C ILE A 199 -19.53 -41.02 -13.89
N ASN A 200 -20.79 -41.01 -13.42
CA ASN A 200 -21.95 -40.79 -14.27
C ASN A 200 -22.43 -39.32 -14.28
N LYS A 201 -21.87 -38.48 -13.39
CA LYS A 201 -22.35 -37.10 -13.18
C LYS A 201 -21.24 -36.08 -13.27
N SER A 202 -20.03 -36.42 -12.80
CA SER A 202 -18.94 -35.44 -12.74
C SER A 202 -18.38 -35.16 -14.15
N GLY A 203 -18.23 -33.89 -14.48
CA GLY A 203 -17.51 -33.42 -15.65
C GLY A 203 -16.01 -33.40 -15.45
N THR A 204 -15.31 -32.77 -16.38
CA THR A 204 -13.84 -32.59 -16.35
C THR A 204 -13.39 -31.29 -15.69
N VAL A 205 -14.32 -30.43 -15.35
CA VAL A 205 -14.12 -29.12 -14.71
C VAL A 205 -15.05 -28.99 -13.49
N TRP A 206 -14.74 -28.04 -12.63
CA TRP A 206 -15.63 -27.70 -11.51
C TRP A 206 -16.82 -26.87 -12.01
N GLU A 207 -18.03 -27.26 -11.58
CA GLU A 207 -19.30 -26.60 -11.92
C GLU A 207 -20.08 -26.20 -10.68
#